data_fb314fc2db83b53a3814572d143336a1
#
_entry.id   fb314fc2db83b53a3814572d143336a1
#
_cell.length_a   1.000
_cell.length_b   1.000
_cell.length_c   1.000
_cell.angle_alpha   90.00
_cell.angle_beta   90.00
_cell.angle_gamma   90.00
#
_symmetry.space_group_name_H-M   'P 1'
#
loop_
_entity.id
_entity.type
_entity.pdbx_description
1 polymer ?
#
loop_
_entity_poly.entity_id
_entity_poly.type
_entity_poly.pdbx_seq_one_letter_code
_entity_poly.pdbx_strand_id
1 'polypeptide(L)'
;DEAMALSTLRLAWSEGVLEREASIKSMVQLAAARGIPDHAARMIESGFEQGLLPRDETFVRLLANAWVSAKENKLAIGAFRRLSEIAKNGEPLVRVANLYLEMGQWQQAEQALEKAIDLGLDDAGSAYLLLGIVLAEQDNYKESFVALRRARSFEKTQRQAAKWLSYAEDMRKQYEWQRAYRG
;
A
#
# COMPACT_ATOMS: atom_id res chain seq x y z
N ASP A 1 -5.38 33.67 2.75
CA ASP A 1 -4.29 33.03 3.48
C ASP A 1 -4.72 31.61 3.91
N GLU A 2 -4.04 30.61 3.38
CA GLU A 2 -4.38 29.19 3.60
C GLU A 2 -4.28 28.78 5.09
N ALA A 3 -3.39 29.40 5.89
CA ALA A 3 -3.28 29.14 7.31
C ALA A 3 -4.53 29.60 8.07
N MET A 4 -5.07 30.74 7.70
CA MET A 4 -6.36 31.22 8.23
C MET A 4 -7.51 30.32 7.77
N ALA A 5 -7.52 29.88 6.51
CA ALA A 5 -8.53 28.97 6.01
C ALA A 5 -8.53 27.64 6.78
N LEU A 6 -7.34 27.05 7.01
CA LEU A 6 -7.22 25.83 7.80
C LEU A 6 -7.67 26.02 9.25
N SER A 7 -7.28 27.12 9.91
CA SER A 7 -7.70 27.39 11.30
C SER A 7 -9.20 27.64 11.42
N THR A 8 -9.80 28.34 10.45
CA THR A 8 -11.24 28.56 10.39
C THR A 8 -12.01 27.25 10.18
N LEU A 9 -11.54 26.41 9.25
CA LEU A 9 -12.14 25.10 9.00
C LEU A 9 -12.00 24.16 10.22
N ARG A 10 -10.88 24.22 10.94
CA ARG A 10 -10.68 23.48 12.19
C ARG A 10 -11.64 23.90 13.28
N LEU A 11 -11.85 25.22 13.45
CA LEU A 11 -12.80 25.77 14.41
C LEU A 11 -14.22 25.32 14.05
N ALA A 12 -14.62 25.49 12.79
CA ALA A 12 -15.93 25.04 12.30
C ALA A 12 -16.15 23.53 12.47
N TRP A 13 -15.09 22.73 12.35
CA TRP A 13 -15.12 21.30 12.65
C TRP A 13 -15.35 21.02 14.14
N SER A 14 -14.57 21.69 15.03
CA SER A 14 -14.68 21.49 16.47
C SER A 14 -16.03 21.96 17.05
N GLU A 15 -16.70 22.89 16.36
CA GLU A 15 -18.03 23.39 16.71
C GLU A 15 -19.18 22.62 16.04
N GLY A 16 -18.89 21.55 15.27
CA GLY A 16 -19.89 20.74 14.58
C GLY A 16 -20.62 21.44 13.43
N VAL A 17 -20.10 22.57 12.96
CA VAL A 17 -20.69 23.39 11.88
C VAL A 17 -20.34 22.84 10.49
N LEU A 18 -19.30 22.00 10.37
CA LEU A 18 -18.83 21.39 9.13
C LEU A 18 -19.57 20.08 8.87
N GLU A 19 -20.75 20.17 8.30
CA GLU A 19 -21.59 19.00 7.97
C GLU A 19 -21.38 18.46 6.55
N ARG A 20 -20.61 19.17 5.70
CA ARG A 20 -20.46 18.79 4.29
C ARG A 20 -19.18 18.00 4.05
N GLU A 21 -19.34 16.79 3.51
CA GLU A 21 -18.26 15.90 3.03
C GLU A 21 -17.19 16.65 2.22
N ALA A 22 -17.61 17.53 1.30
CA ALA A 22 -16.71 18.33 0.47
C ALA A 22 -15.81 19.28 1.29
N SER A 23 -16.33 19.85 2.37
CA SER A 23 -15.56 20.75 3.25
C SER A 23 -14.49 19.99 4.02
N ILE A 24 -14.83 18.80 4.53
CA ILE A 24 -13.88 17.94 5.25
C ILE A 24 -12.79 17.46 4.29
N LYS A 25 -13.17 17.05 3.09
CA LYS A 25 -12.22 16.64 2.05
C LYS A 25 -11.24 17.76 1.70
N SER A 26 -11.73 18.98 1.52
CA SER A 26 -10.90 20.16 1.27
C SER A 26 -9.95 20.46 2.43
N MET A 27 -10.42 20.33 3.65
CA MET A 27 -9.62 20.53 4.86
C MET A 27 -8.50 19.48 4.99
N VAL A 28 -8.79 18.22 4.72
CA VAL A 28 -7.80 17.13 4.70
C VAL A 28 -6.73 17.39 3.63
N GLN A 29 -7.14 17.80 2.42
CA GLN A 29 -6.23 18.15 1.34
C GLN A 29 -5.33 19.34 1.71
N LEU A 30 -5.91 20.38 2.33
CA LEU A 30 -5.16 21.55 2.78
C LEU A 30 -4.16 21.21 3.89
N ALA A 31 -4.54 20.36 4.85
CA ALA A 31 -3.64 19.90 5.90
C ALA A 31 -2.47 19.08 5.32
N ALA A 32 -2.74 18.19 4.36
CA ALA A 32 -1.71 17.45 3.66
C ALA A 32 -0.76 18.37 2.87
N ALA A 33 -1.29 19.35 2.15
CA ALA A 33 -0.51 20.36 1.41
C ALA A 33 0.38 21.23 2.32
N ARG A 34 -0.02 21.44 3.55
CA ARG A 34 0.74 22.19 4.57
C ARG A 34 1.79 21.36 5.30
N GLY A 35 1.96 20.07 4.95
CA GLY A 35 2.94 19.20 5.59
C GLY A 35 2.56 18.73 6.98
N ILE A 36 1.26 18.73 7.30
CA ILE A 36 0.71 18.17 8.54
C ILE A 36 -0.27 17.01 8.27
N PRO A 37 0.18 15.97 7.53
CA PRO A 37 -0.69 14.88 7.10
C PRO A 37 -1.22 14.01 8.24
N ASP A 38 -0.49 13.89 9.36
CA ASP A 38 -0.94 13.22 10.58
C ASP A 38 -2.19 13.87 11.16
N HIS A 39 -2.23 15.19 11.14
CA HIS A 39 -3.41 15.94 11.56
C HIS A 39 -4.61 15.67 10.64
N ALA A 40 -4.39 15.66 9.33
CA ALA A 40 -5.43 15.31 8.35
C ALA A 40 -6.02 13.92 8.62
N ALA A 41 -5.14 12.93 8.88
CA ALA A 41 -5.57 11.58 9.19
C ALA A 41 -6.40 11.49 10.47
N ARG A 42 -5.94 12.12 11.56
CA ARG A 42 -6.68 12.18 12.85
C ARG A 42 -8.04 12.84 12.73
N MET A 43 -8.17 13.85 11.88
CA MET A 43 -9.47 14.48 11.61
C MET A 43 -10.45 13.52 10.94
N ILE A 44 -9.99 12.70 9.99
CA ILE A 44 -10.84 11.68 9.35
C ILE A 44 -11.26 10.64 10.40
N GLU A 45 -10.34 10.16 11.24
CA GLU A 45 -10.64 9.21 12.31
C GLU A 45 -11.67 9.76 13.28
N SER A 46 -11.48 11.00 13.75
CA SER A 46 -12.45 11.69 14.61
C SER A 46 -13.82 11.83 13.94
N GLY A 47 -13.84 12.13 12.63
CA GLY A 47 -15.08 12.16 11.84
C GLY A 47 -15.79 10.82 11.78
N PHE A 48 -15.04 9.73 11.70
CA PHE A 48 -15.58 8.37 11.76
C PHE A 48 -16.15 8.02 13.15
N GLU A 49 -15.47 8.44 14.22
CA GLU A 49 -15.89 8.19 15.60
C GLU A 49 -17.17 8.95 15.94
N GLN A 50 -17.27 10.19 15.47
CA GLN A 50 -18.42 11.06 15.71
C GLN A 50 -19.60 10.77 14.74
N GLY A 51 -19.44 9.87 13.77
CA GLY A 51 -20.48 9.59 12.78
C GLY A 51 -20.71 10.72 11.75
N LEU A 52 -19.78 11.68 11.66
CA LEU A 52 -19.83 12.81 10.73
C LEU A 52 -19.34 12.43 9.32
N LEU A 53 -18.54 11.38 9.21
CA LEU A 53 -18.02 10.88 7.94
C LEU A 53 -18.47 9.44 7.71
N PRO A 54 -18.87 9.07 6.49
CA PRO A 54 -19.11 7.69 6.14
C PRO A 54 -17.77 6.93 6.07
N ARG A 55 -17.76 5.69 6.55
CA ARG A 55 -16.60 4.79 6.42
C ARG A 55 -16.63 4.08 5.06
N ASP A 56 -16.72 4.86 3.99
CA ASP A 56 -16.74 4.39 2.63
C ASP A 56 -15.34 4.32 2.01
N GLU A 57 -15.27 3.88 0.76
CA GLU A 57 -14.02 3.77 0.01
C GLU A 57 -13.28 5.11 -0.11
N THR A 58 -14.01 6.21 -0.30
CA THR A 58 -13.42 7.54 -0.50
C THR A 58 -12.65 8.01 0.73
N PHE A 59 -13.29 8.00 1.90
CA PHE A 59 -12.67 8.51 3.12
C PHE A 59 -11.64 7.55 3.70
N VAL A 60 -11.85 6.23 3.58
CA VAL A 60 -10.84 5.26 4.03
C VAL A 60 -9.58 5.33 3.14
N ARG A 61 -9.72 5.60 1.85
CA ARG A 61 -8.60 5.87 0.94
C ARG A 61 -7.85 7.15 1.31
N LEU A 62 -8.57 8.23 1.61
CA LEU A 62 -7.97 9.47 2.08
C LEU A 62 -7.19 9.27 3.39
N LEU A 63 -7.76 8.54 4.35
CA LEU A 63 -7.11 8.19 5.60
C LEU A 63 -5.81 7.42 5.37
N ALA A 64 -5.86 6.36 4.55
CA ALA A 64 -4.70 5.54 4.24
C ALA A 64 -3.57 6.37 3.61
N ASN A 65 -3.89 7.23 2.65
CA ASN A 65 -2.91 8.11 1.99
C ASN A 65 -2.35 9.17 2.95
N ALA A 66 -3.17 9.72 3.86
CA ALA A 66 -2.72 10.67 4.86
C ALA A 66 -1.71 10.02 5.83
N TRP A 67 -1.96 8.78 6.27
CA TRP A 67 -1.01 8.02 7.10
C TRP A 67 0.29 7.68 6.36
N VAL A 68 0.24 7.36 5.05
CA VAL A 68 1.46 7.20 4.23
C VAL A 68 2.27 8.49 4.21
N SER A 69 1.62 9.63 3.96
CA SER A 69 2.29 10.94 3.94
C SER A 69 2.88 11.33 5.29
N ALA A 70 2.23 10.90 6.38
CA ALA A 70 2.72 11.07 7.75
C ALA A 70 3.84 10.10 8.14
N LYS A 71 4.22 9.16 7.26
CA LYS A 71 5.18 8.06 7.53
C LYS A 71 4.75 7.11 8.66
N GLU A 72 3.46 7.10 8.97
CA GLU A 72 2.85 6.21 9.95
C GLU A 72 2.45 4.88 9.27
N ASN A 73 3.46 4.12 8.82
CA ASN A 73 3.27 2.93 7.98
C ASN A 73 2.32 1.89 8.61
N LYS A 74 2.38 1.69 9.94
CA LYS A 74 1.49 0.73 10.61
C LYS A 74 0.02 1.15 10.55
N LEU A 75 -0.27 2.43 10.71
CA LEU A 75 -1.63 2.98 10.61
C LEU A 75 -2.12 2.95 9.16
N ALA A 76 -1.25 3.29 8.21
CA ALA A 76 -1.53 3.19 6.78
C ALA A 76 -1.90 1.75 6.36
N ILE A 77 -1.14 0.74 6.81
CA ILE A 77 -1.44 -0.68 6.56
C ILE A 77 -2.83 -1.05 7.07
N GLY A 78 -3.18 -0.63 8.28
CA GLY A 78 -4.51 -0.87 8.85
C GLY A 78 -5.63 -0.26 8.00
N ALA A 79 -5.44 0.97 7.54
CA ALA A 79 -6.39 1.68 6.70
C ALA A 79 -6.51 1.02 5.30
N PHE A 80 -5.40 0.64 4.65
CA PHE A 80 -5.44 -0.05 3.35
C PHE A 80 -6.08 -1.44 3.42
N ARG A 81 -5.87 -2.19 4.50
CA ARG A 81 -6.57 -3.48 4.69
C ARG A 81 -8.08 -3.29 4.77
N ARG A 82 -8.54 -2.31 5.54
CA ARG A 82 -9.96 -1.94 5.60
C ARG A 82 -10.48 -1.48 4.24
N LEU A 83 -9.69 -0.71 3.50
CA LEU A 83 -10.03 -0.28 2.15
C LEU A 83 -10.23 -1.46 1.21
N SER A 84 -9.37 -2.49 1.27
CA SER A 84 -9.52 -3.71 0.47
C SER A 84 -10.81 -4.47 0.77
N GLU A 85 -11.23 -4.50 2.04
CA GLU A 85 -12.48 -5.14 2.46
C GLU A 85 -13.71 -4.40 1.91
N ILE A 86 -13.67 -3.06 1.88
CA ILE A 86 -14.76 -2.21 1.35
C ILE A 86 -14.81 -2.30 -0.17
N ALA A 87 -13.68 -2.12 -0.84
CA ALA A 87 -13.56 -2.13 -2.30
C ALA A 87 -13.69 -3.54 -2.91
N LYS A 88 -13.54 -4.59 -2.10
CA LYS A 88 -13.57 -6.00 -2.51
C LYS A 88 -12.61 -6.32 -3.66
N ASN A 89 -11.44 -5.69 -3.66
CA ASN A 89 -10.36 -5.95 -4.61
C ASN A 89 -8.98 -5.93 -3.92
N GLY A 90 -7.96 -6.41 -4.63
CA GLY A 90 -6.60 -6.56 -4.13
C GLY A 90 -5.74 -5.31 -4.21
N GLU A 91 -6.13 -4.26 -4.94
CA GLU A 91 -5.29 -3.08 -5.17
C GLU A 91 -4.77 -2.42 -3.88
N PRO A 92 -5.57 -2.23 -2.81
CA PRO A 92 -5.06 -1.69 -1.57
C PRO A 92 -4.03 -2.60 -0.88
N LEU A 93 -4.12 -3.92 -1.07
CA LEU A 93 -3.16 -4.86 -0.49
C LEU A 93 -1.79 -4.83 -1.18
N VAL A 94 -1.74 -4.46 -2.46
CA VAL A 94 -0.46 -4.17 -3.13
C VAL A 94 0.23 -2.97 -2.45
N ARG A 95 -0.53 -1.96 -2.03
CA ARG A 95 0.01 -0.83 -1.25
C ARG A 95 0.52 -1.29 0.12
N VAL A 96 -0.20 -2.20 0.78
CA VAL A 96 0.25 -2.83 2.03
C VAL A 96 1.57 -3.57 1.84
N ALA A 97 1.71 -4.34 0.76
CA ALA A 97 2.95 -5.04 0.44
C ALA A 97 4.12 -4.07 0.27
N ASN A 98 3.94 -2.98 -0.48
CA ASN A 98 4.98 -1.96 -0.64
C ASN A 98 5.41 -1.35 0.70
N LEU A 99 4.47 -1.05 1.60
CA LEU A 99 4.79 -0.54 2.93
C LEU A 99 5.58 -1.56 3.77
N TYR A 100 5.26 -2.85 3.65
CA TYR A 100 6.04 -3.90 4.30
C TYR A 100 7.44 -4.01 3.72
N LEU A 101 7.61 -3.85 2.40
CA LEU A 101 8.93 -3.84 1.77
C LEU A 101 9.78 -2.65 2.21
N GLU A 102 9.19 -1.46 2.33
CA GLU A 102 9.87 -0.28 2.89
C GLU A 102 10.35 -0.50 4.33
N MET A 103 9.67 -1.37 5.09
CA MET A 103 10.04 -1.76 6.46
C MET A 103 10.97 -2.98 6.52
N GLY A 104 11.38 -3.57 5.39
CA GLY A 104 12.18 -4.78 5.32
C GLY A 104 11.44 -6.06 5.75
N GLN A 105 10.11 -6.02 5.76
CA GLN A 105 9.27 -7.12 6.22
C GLN A 105 8.82 -7.99 5.04
N TRP A 106 9.76 -8.76 4.48
CA TRP A 106 9.57 -9.54 3.25
C TRP A 106 8.43 -10.55 3.32
N GLN A 107 8.34 -11.28 4.42
CA GLN A 107 7.31 -12.31 4.59
C GLN A 107 5.90 -11.73 4.67
N GLN A 108 5.73 -10.57 5.32
CA GLN A 108 4.43 -9.88 5.38
C GLN A 108 4.07 -9.27 4.01
N ALA A 109 5.07 -8.82 3.24
CA ALA A 109 4.86 -8.34 1.88
C ALA A 109 4.40 -9.46 0.95
N GLU A 110 5.01 -10.65 1.03
CA GLU A 110 4.61 -11.86 0.31
C GLU A 110 3.13 -12.19 0.58
N GLN A 111 2.76 -12.35 1.85
CA GLN A 111 1.37 -12.65 2.25
C GLN A 111 0.36 -11.60 1.75
N ALA A 112 0.74 -10.33 1.76
CA ALA A 112 -0.12 -9.26 1.27
C ALA A 112 -0.31 -9.33 -0.24
N LEU A 113 0.76 -9.68 -1.01
CA LEU A 113 0.70 -9.85 -2.46
C LEU A 113 -0.12 -11.07 -2.87
N GLU A 114 0.07 -12.21 -2.20
CA GLU A 114 -0.73 -13.41 -2.44
C GLU A 114 -2.22 -13.10 -2.25
N LYS A 115 -2.58 -12.50 -1.11
CA LYS A 115 -3.96 -12.12 -0.84
C LYS A 115 -4.50 -11.08 -1.83
N ALA A 116 -3.65 -10.16 -2.31
CA ALA A 116 -4.02 -9.20 -3.34
C ALA A 116 -4.38 -9.89 -4.66
N ILE A 117 -3.56 -10.85 -5.08
CA ILE A 117 -3.77 -11.63 -6.30
C ILE A 117 -5.05 -12.46 -6.20
N ASP A 118 -5.29 -13.10 -5.06
CA ASP A 118 -6.48 -13.93 -4.82
C ASP A 118 -7.79 -13.11 -4.87
N LEU A 119 -7.75 -11.85 -4.39
CA LEU A 119 -8.90 -10.95 -4.44
C LEU A 119 -9.15 -10.35 -5.84
N GLY A 120 -8.18 -10.47 -6.74
CA GLY A 120 -8.24 -9.90 -8.07
C GLY A 120 -7.66 -8.48 -8.15
N LEU A 121 -6.97 -8.24 -9.26
CA LEU A 121 -6.23 -7.01 -9.57
C LEU A 121 -6.39 -6.64 -11.03
N ASP A 122 -6.51 -5.35 -11.33
CA ASP A 122 -6.47 -4.85 -12.70
C ASP A 122 -5.06 -5.02 -13.30
N ASP A 123 -4.02 -4.83 -12.49
CA ASP A 123 -2.62 -5.04 -12.87
C ASP A 123 -2.00 -6.25 -12.15
N ALA A 124 -2.54 -7.44 -12.41
CA ALA A 124 -2.02 -8.67 -11.85
C ALA A 124 -0.57 -8.96 -12.28
N GLY A 125 -0.16 -8.50 -13.45
CA GLY A 125 1.22 -8.68 -13.94
C GLY A 125 2.26 -8.02 -13.02
N SER A 126 2.01 -6.79 -12.59
CA SER A 126 2.88 -6.08 -11.67
C SER A 126 2.92 -6.73 -10.28
N ALA A 127 1.79 -7.25 -9.79
CA ALA A 127 1.76 -7.96 -8.52
C ALA A 127 2.55 -9.28 -8.56
N TYR A 128 2.41 -10.08 -9.63
CA TYR A 128 3.22 -11.29 -9.83
C TYR A 128 4.71 -10.98 -9.98
N LEU A 129 5.08 -9.89 -10.66
CA LEU A 129 6.46 -9.45 -10.76
C LEU A 129 7.04 -9.13 -9.37
N LEU A 130 6.32 -8.35 -8.59
CA LEU A 130 6.75 -7.98 -7.24
C LEU A 130 6.83 -9.19 -6.32
N LEU A 131 5.85 -10.10 -6.37
CA LEU A 131 5.86 -11.36 -5.61
C LEU A 131 7.09 -12.20 -5.97
N GLY A 132 7.40 -12.33 -7.26
CA GLY A 132 8.57 -13.08 -7.71
C GLY A 132 9.89 -12.48 -7.21
N ILE A 133 9.99 -11.15 -7.15
CA ILE A 133 11.15 -10.44 -6.59
C ILE A 133 11.24 -10.72 -5.07
N VAL A 134 10.14 -10.55 -4.35
CA VAL A 134 10.08 -10.77 -2.90
C VAL A 134 10.49 -12.20 -2.53
N LEU A 135 10.03 -13.18 -3.29
CA LEU A 135 10.38 -14.58 -3.08
C LEU A 135 11.87 -14.88 -3.40
N ALA A 136 12.44 -14.23 -4.42
CA ALA A 136 13.86 -14.38 -4.75
C ALA A 136 14.75 -13.83 -3.63
N GLU A 137 14.38 -12.67 -3.05
CA GLU A 137 15.11 -12.04 -1.92
C GLU A 137 15.03 -12.88 -0.62
N GLN A 138 14.07 -13.80 -0.53
CA GLN A 138 13.91 -14.76 0.56
C GLN A 138 14.55 -16.12 0.26
N ASP A 139 15.38 -16.24 -0.79
CA ASP A 139 15.98 -17.49 -1.29
C ASP A 139 14.96 -18.56 -1.73
N ASN A 140 13.68 -18.17 -1.85
CA ASN A 140 12.60 -19.04 -2.27
C ASN A 140 12.48 -19.06 -3.81
N TYR A 141 13.56 -19.57 -4.47
CA TYR A 141 13.71 -19.48 -5.92
C TYR A 141 12.67 -20.27 -6.70
N LYS A 142 12.16 -21.38 -6.15
CA LYS A 142 11.19 -22.23 -6.84
C LYS A 142 9.87 -21.49 -7.08
N GLU A 143 9.32 -20.91 -6.04
CA GLU A 143 8.09 -20.12 -6.07
C GLU A 143 8.31 -18.80 -6.80
N SER A 144 9.48 -18.16 -6.63
CA SER A 144 9.89 -16.99 -7.40
C SER A 144 9.79 -17.21 -8.91
N PHE A 145 10.33 -18.32 -9.42
CA PHE A 145 10.23 -18.64 -10.85
C PHE A 145 8.79 -18.82 -11.32
N VAL A 146 7.92 -19.40 -10.51
CA VAL A 146 6.49 -19.52 -10.84
C VAL A 146 5.85 -18.13 -10.99
N ALA A 147 6.05 -17.27 -10.00
CA ALA A 147 5.51 -15.90 -10.00
C ALA A 147 6.06 -15.06 -11.17
N LEU A 148 7.39 -15.10 -11.41
CA LEU A 148 8.04 -14.36 -12.50
C LEU A 148 7.61 -14.86 -13.89
N ARG A 149 7.42 -16.17 -14.08
CA ARG A 149 6.87 -16.71 -15.33
C ARG A 149 5.43 -16.23 -15.54
N ARG A 150 4.64 -16.14 -14.48
CA ARG A 150 3.29 -15.60 -14.56
C ARG A 150 3.33 -14.11 -14.92
N ALA A 151 4.19 -13.31 -14.28
CA ALA A 151 4.41 -11.91 -14.64
C ALA A 151 4.83 -11.72 -16.10
N ARG A 152 5.67 -12.62 -16.63
CA ARG A 152 6.13 -12.57 -18.02
C ARG A 152 5.01 -12.81 -19.05
N SER A 153 3.91 -13.44 -18.67
CA SER A 153 2.76 -13.63 -19.57
C SER A 153 1.93 -12.37 -19.80
N PHE A 154 2.16 -11.30 -19.04
CA PHE A 154 1.51 -10.01 -19.21
C PHE A 154 2.42 -9.08 -20.02
N GLU A 155 1.89 -8.46 -21.07
CA GLU A 155 2.64 -7.60 -21.98
C GLU A 155 3.43 -6.50 -21.26
N LYS A 156 2.77 -5.83 -20.31
CA LYS A 156 3.33 -4.71 -19.54
C LYS A 156 4.57 -5.08 -18.71
N THR A 157 4.60 -6.30 -18.17
CA THR A 157 5.68 -6.77 -17.27
C THR A 157 6.63 -7.76 -17.93
N GLN A 158 6.37 -8.19 -19.17
CA GLN A 158 7.12 -9.24 -19.87
C GLN A 158 8.64 -9.03 -19.85
N ARG A 159 9.09 -7.81 -20.21
CA ARG A 159 10.53 -7.50 -20.28
C ARG A 159 11.20 -7.49 -18.90
N GLN A 160 10.52 -6.93 -17.91
CA GLN A 160 11.05 -6.87 -16.55
C GLN A 160 11.10 -8.25 -15.92
N ALA A 161 10.04 -9.04 -16.07
CA ALA A 161 9.99 -10.41 -15.57
C ALA A 161 11.06 -11.30 -16.21
N ALA A 162 11.37 -11.13 -17.51
CA ALA A 162 12.46 -11.86 -18.16
C ALA A 162 13.83 -11.52 -17.55
N LYS A 163 14.10 -10.25 -17.24
CA LYS A 163 15.34 -9.82 -16.56
C LYS A 163 15.44 -10.41 -15.15
N TRP A 164 14.35 -10.37 -14.40
CA TRP A 164 14.32 -10.92 -13.05
C TRP A 164 14.43 -12.44 -13.01
N LEU A 165 13.89 -13.15 -14.01
CA LEU A 165 14.10 -14.59 -14.18
C LEU A 165 15.58 -14.94 -14.35
N SER A 166 16.31 -14.21 -15.19
CA SER A 166 17.75 -14.41 -15.37
C SER A 166 18.52 -14.12 -14.07
N TYR A 167 18.21 -13.00 -13.42
CA TYR A 167 18.84 -12.60 -12.16
C TYR A 167 18.60 -13.62 -11.03
N ALA A 168 17.37 -14.06 -10.84
CA ALA A 168 17.01 -15.07 -9.85
C ALA A 168 17.69 -16.43 -10.13
N GLU A 169 17.90 -16.78 -11.40
CA GLU A 169 18.67 -17.98 -11.77
C GLU A 169 20.12 -17.89 -11.33
N ASP A 170 20.75 -16.73 -11.52
CA ASP A 170 22.15 -16.51 -11.11
C ASP A 170 22.28 -16.46 -9.57
N MET A 171 21.34 -15.83 -8.87
CA MET A 171 21.27 -15.86 -7.40
C MET A 171 21.13 -17.28 -6.88
N ARG A 172 20.23 -18.09 -7.47
CA ARG A 172 20.05 -19.50 -7.10
C ARG A 172 21.33 -20.29 -7.24
N LYS A 173 22.05 -20.15 -8.38
CA LYS A 173 23.34 -20.84 -8.61
C LYS A 173 24.39 -20.46 -7.56
N GLN A 174 24.46 -19.17 -7.21
CA GLN A 174 25.37 -18.68 -6.15
C GLN A 174 24.99 -19.28 -4.79
N TYR A 175 23.72 -19.29 -4.45
CA TYR A 175 23.19 -19.89 -3.22
C TYR A 175 23.53 -21.39 -3.12
N GLU A 176 23.24 -22.16 -4.17
CA GLU A 176 23.54 -23.60 -4.25
C GLU A 176 25.05 -23.85 -4.13
N TRP A 177 25.88 -23.05 -4.79
CA TRP A 177 27.32 -23.13 -4.68
C TRP A 177 27.81 -22.85 -3.25
N GLN A 178 27.36 -21.77 -2.62
CA GLN A 178 27.73 -21.44 -1.24
C GLN A 178 27.33 -22.53 -0.25
N ARG A 179 26.17 -23.15 -0.46
CA ARG A 179 25.66 -24.23 0.38
C ARG A 179 26.47 -25.51 0.22
N ALA A 180 26.92 -25.82 -0.99
CA ALA A 180 27.75 -26.98 -1.29
C ALA A 180 29.17 -26.86 -0.69
N TYR A 181 29.70 -25.65 -0.57
CA TYR A 181 31.05 -25.41 -0.03
C TYR A 181 31.12 -25.16 1.48
N ARG A 182 30.00 -24.93 2.14
CA ARG A 182 29.94 -24.72 3.60
C ARG A 182 29.53 -25.99 4.37
N GLY A 183 29.16 -27.06 3.69
CA GLY A 183 28.88 -28.39 4.26
C GLY A 183 30.02 -29.34 4.02
#